data_08a759003d27aa2c03fdffcbfd7f36bd
#
_entry.id   08a759003d27aa2c03fdffcbfd7f36bd
#
_cell.length_a   1.000
_cell.length_b   1.000
_cell.length_c   1.000
_cell.angle_alpha   90.00
_cell.angle_beta   90.00
_cell.angle_gamma   90.00
#
_symmetry.space_group_name_H-M   'P 1'
#
loop_
_entity.id
_entity.type
_entity.pdbx_description
1 polymer ?
#
loop_
_entity_poly.entity_id
_entity_poly.type
_entity_poly.pdbx_seq_one_letter_code
_entity_poly.pdbx_strand_id
1 'polypeptide(L)'
;MEIKITTYTDNEKVYEDKHFGEFSEEISFEKIVYNDKNEKKIKIFIDKIKESVSIEKDNLKTHSGYSRKSSDYNTIYGNVKLDTQLVSMEKKSRNNLVMYEIVYNIFFDRNEKQQNKLKILIKKN
;
A
#
# COMPACT_ATOMS: atom_id res chain seq x y z
N MET A 1 -3.46 14.92 9.70
CA MET A 1 -2.89 15.15 8.36
C MET A 1 -3.87 14.65 7.30
N GLU A 2 -3.88 15.28 6.17
CA GLU A 2 -4.67 14.83 5.03
C GLU A 2 -3.88 13.80 4.25
N ILE A 3 -4.52 12.65 3.97
CA ILE A 3 -3.90 11.55 3.25
C ILE A 3 -4.79 11.22 2.05
N LYS A 4 -4.26 11.38 0.85
CA LYS A 4 -4.97 11.03 -0.37
C LYS A 4 -4.42 9.71 -0.90
N ILE A 5 -5.31 8.74 -1.07
CA ILE A 5 -4.98 7.42 -1.58
C ILE A 5 -5.57 7.27 -2.97
N THR A 6 -4.72 6.89 -3.93
CA THR A 6 -5.15 6.60 -5.30
C THR A 6 -4.59 5.24 -5.69
N THR A 7 -5.45 4.36 -6.19
CA THR A 7 -5.01 3.03 -6.63
C THR A 7 -5.31 2.84 -8.11
N TYR A 8 -4.41 2.12 -8.78
CA TYR A 8 -4.52 1.77 -10.18
C TYR A 8 -4.34 0.26 -10.33
N THR A 9 -5.11 -0.32 -11.23
CA THR A 9 -4.97 -1.72 -11.62
C THR A 9 -4.74 -1.75 -13.12
N ASP A 10 -3.61 -2.31 -13.56
CA ASP A 10 -3.19 -2.37 -14.95
C ASP A 10 -3.32 -1.00 -15.65
N ASN A 11 -2.80 0.05 -14.98
CA ASN A 11 -2.80 1.45 -15.40
C ASN A 11 -4.18 2.13 -15.43
N GLU A 12 -5.21 1.48 -14.95
CA GLU A 12 -6.53 2.07 -14.84
C GLU A 12 -6.83 2.48 -13.42
N LYS A 13 -7.25 3.73 -13.22
CA LYS A 13 -7.58 4.25 -11.89
C LYS A 13 -8.88 3.60 -11.39
N VAL A 14 -8.79 2.89 -10.24
CA VAL A 14 -9.92 2.17 -9.67
C VAL A 14 -10.43 2.77 -8.36
N TYR A 15 -9.63 3.62 -7.71
CA TYR A 15 -10.01 4.22 -6.43
C TYR A 15 -9.24 5.51 -6.20
N GLU A 16 -9.92 6.51 -5.65
CA GLU A 16 -9.29 7.74 -5.19
C GLU A 16 -10.14 8.33 -4.07
N ASP A 17 -9.54 8.60 -2.93
CA ASP A 17 -10.22 9.23 -1.81
C ASP A 17 -9.25 9.93 -0.88
N LYS A 18 -9.78 10.84 -0.09
CA LYS A 18 -9.05 11.57 0.94
C LYS A 18 -9.47 11.09 2.31
N HIS A 19 -8.48 10.94 3.18
CA HIS A 19 -8.67 10.49 4.55
C HIS A 19 -7.88 11.39 5.48
N PHE A 20 -8.25 11.38 6.75
CA PHE A 20 -7.45 12.01 7.79
C PHE A 20 -6.78 10.93 8.60
N GLY A 21 -5.50 11.12 8.90
CA GLY A 21 -4.74 10.12 9.61
C GLY A 21 -3.42 10.64 10.13
N GLU A 22 -2.55 9.73 10.46
CA GLU A 22 -1.25 10.01 11.02
C GLU A 22 -0.13 9.44 10.15
N PHE A 23 0.96 10.17 10.09
CA PHE A 23 2.17 9.78 9.38
C PHE A 23 3.36 9.93 10.30
N SER A 24 4.13 8.85 10.47
CA SER A 24 5.34 8.82 11.29
C SER A 24 6.53 8.43 10.44
N GLU A 25 7.61 9.18 10.57
CA GLU A 25 8.88 8.89 9.92
C GLU A 25 9.91 8.47 10.96
N GLU A 26 10.34 7.22 10.88
CA GLU A 26 11.40 6.67 11.72
C GLU A 26 12.64 6.40 10.88
N ILE A 27 13.77 6.08 11.54
CA ILE A 27 15.04 5.83 10.81
C ILE A 27 14.92 4.64 9.88
N SER A 28 14.30 3.56 10.32
CA SER A 28 14.22 2.29 9.57
C SER A 28 12.90 2.06 8.86
N PHE A 29 11.84 2.76 9.25
CA PHE A 29 10.52 2.58 8.65
C PHE A 29 9.68 3.84 8.69
N GLU A 30 8.64 3.85 7.88
CA GLU A 30 7.61 4.89 7.90
C GLU A 30 6.26 4.23 8.06
N LYS A 31 5.36 4.90 8.77
CA LYS A 31 4.05 4.37 9.11
C LYS A 31 2.97 5.36 8.77
N ILE A 32 1.95 4.90 8.06
CA ILE A 32 0.77 5.68 7.71
C ILE A 32 -0.45 4.97 8.29
N VAL A 33 -1.25 5.67 9.07
CA VAL A 33 -2.46 5.13 9.69
C VAL A 33 -3.63 6.03 9.37
N TYR A 34 -4.69 5.45 8.82
CA TYR A 34 -5.93 6.20 8.55
C TYR A 34 -7.15 5.28 8.68
N ASN A 35 -8.32 5.87 8.77
CA ASN A 35 -9.57 5.14 8.75
C ASN A 35 -10.20 5.25 7.36
N ASP A 36 -10.66 4.13 6.81
CA ASP A 36 -11.35 4.12 5.54
C ASP A 36 -12.81 4.59 5.66
N LYS A 37 -13.58 4.53 4.58
CA LYS A 37 -14.98 4.96 4.56
C LYS A 37 -15.89 4.18 5.52
N ASN A 38 -15.50 2.93 5.82
CA ASN A 38 -16.23 2.06 6.74
C ASN A 38 -15.68 2.14 8.17
N GLU A 39 -14.88 3.17 8.46
CA GLU A 39 -14.21 3.38 9.75
C GLU A 39 -13.27 2.26 10.16
N LYS A 40 -12.80 1.48 9.19
CA LYS A 40 -11.81 0.44 9.44
C LYS A 40 -10.42 1.05 9.40
N LYS A 41 -9.61 0.68 10.39
CA LYS A 41 -8.25 1.17 10.51
C LYS A 41 -7.35 0.49 9.51
N ILE A 42 -6.64 1.29 8.72
CA ILE A 42 -5.66 0.82 7.76
C ILE A 42 -4.29 1.31 8.18
N LYS A 43 -3.33 0.40 8.24
CA LYS A 43 -1.94 0.70 8.56
C LYS A 43 -1.06 0.31 7.39
N ILE A 44 -0.24 1.25 6.94
CA ILE A 44 0.74 1.03 5.88
C ILE A 44 2.13 1.21 6.49
N PHE A 45 2.94 0.15 6.44
CA PHE A 45 4.33 0.19 6.89
C PHE A 45 5.25 0.13 5.69
N ILE A 46 6.19 1.06 5.64
CA ILE A 46 7.22 1.08 4.62
C ILE A 46 8.56 0.86 5.30
N ASP A 47 9.17 -0.30 5.04
CA ASP A 47 10.47 -0.66 5.57
C ASP A 47 11.54 -0.13 4.61
N LYS A 48 12.33 0.84 5.07
CA LYS A 48 13.34 1.49 4.24
C LYS A 48 14.59 0.63 4.05
N ILE A 49 14.86 -0.27 4.99
CA ILE A 49 16.05 -1.11 4.99
C ILE A 49 15.84 -2.32 4.09
N LYS A 50 14.74 -3.03 4.29
CA LYS A 50 14.38 -4.20 3.49
C LYS A 50 13.68 -3.85 2.17
N GLU A 51 13.33 -2.58 2.00
CA GLU A 51 12.57 -2.11 0.84
C GLU A 51 11.31 -2.94 0.62
N SER A 52 10.42 -2.90 1.61
CA SER A 52 9.17 -3.63 1.59
C SER A 52 8.02 -2.78 2.09
N VAL A 53 6.81 -3.18 1.72
CA VAL A 53 5.57 -2.49 2.10
C VAL A 53 4.62 -3.52 2.69
N SER A 54 4.04 -3.21 3.84
CA SER A 54 2.99 -4.03 4.46
C SER A 54 1.75 -3.19 4.65
N ILE A 55 0.59 -3.76 4.31
CA ILE A 55 -0.70 -3.11 4.49
C ILE A 55 -1.55 -4.01 5.38
N GLU A 56 -2.00 -3.47 6.51
CA GLU A 56 -2.86 -4.16 7.44
C GLU A 56 -4.26 -3.54 7.43
N LYS A 57 -5.27 -4.37 7.25
CA LYS A 57 -6.67 -3.99 7.36
C LYS A 57 -7.41 -5.10 8.09
N ASP A 58 -8.04 -4.79 9.22
CA ASP A 58 -8.62 -5.78 10.11
C ASP A 58 -7.56 -6.80 10.55
N ASN A 59 -7.81 -8.09 10.30
CA ASN A 59 -6.88 -9.18 10.61
C ASN A 59 -6.04 -9.61 9.40
N LEU A 60 -6.13 -8.87 8.29
CA LEU A 60 -5.45 -9.22 7.06
C LEU A 60 -4.19 -8.38 6.89
N LYS A 61 -3.10 -9.02 6.53
CA LYS A 61 -1.84 -8.36 6.27
C LYS A 61 -1.33 -8.75 4.89
N THR A 62 -1.17 -7.74 4.04
CA THR A 62 -0.56 -7.87 2.73
C THR A 62 0.88 -7.38 2.82
N HIS A 63 1.83 -8.19 2.41
CA HIS A 63 3.24 -7.84 2.44
C HIS A 63 3.83 -7.96 1.03
N SER A 64 4.53 -6.92 0.58
CA SER A 64 5.18 -6.90 -0.72
C SER A 64 6.63 -6.46 -0.57
N GLY A 65 7.54 -7.31 -0.99
CA GLY A 65 8.96 -7.03 -1.12
C GLY A 65 9.42 -7.39 -2.51
N TYR A 66 10.69 -7.17 -2.82
CA TYR A 66 11.26 -7.50 -4.13
C TYR A 66 11.32 -9.01 -4.39
N SER A 67 11.28 -9.83 -3.33
CA SER A 67 11.11 -11.27 -3.47
C SER A 67 9.63 -11.62 -3.50
N ARG A 68 9.25 -12.54 -4.38
CA ARG A 68 7.87 -13.01 -4.48
C ARG A 68 7.50 -13.79 -3.22
N LYS A 69 6.40 -13.39 -2.56
CA LYS A 69 5.93 -14.01 -1.32
C LYS A 69 4.41 -14.08 -1.27
N SER A 70 3.89 -15.06 -0.53
CA SER A 70 2.46 -15.19 -0.29
C SER A 70 1.95 -14.12 0.66
N SER A 71 0.77 -13.60 0.36
CA SER A 71 0.01 -12.67 1.21
C SER A 71 -1.45 -13.09 1.27
N ASP A 72 -2.12 -12.66 2.34
CA ASP A 72 -3.53 -12.96 2.53
C ASP A 72 -4.41 -11.86 1.93
N TYR A 73 -5.42 -12.26 1.18
CA TYR A 73 -6.42 -11.35 0.60
C TYR A 73 -7.82 -11.78 1.00
N ASN A 74 -8.66 -10.80 1.33
CA ASN A 74 -10.07 -11.04 1.59
C ASN A 74 -10.85 -10.85 0.29
N THR A 75 -11.61 -11.89 -0.09
CA THR A 75 -12.46 -11.88 -1.27
C THR A 75 -13.89 -12.25 -0.89
N ILE A 76 -14.82 -12.15 -1.85
CA ILE A 76 -16.21 -12.60 -1.64
C ILE A 76 -16.30 -14.11 -1.36
N TYR A 77 -15.27 -14.87 -1.69
CA TYR A 77 -15.18 -16.31 -1.42
C TYR A 77 -14.39 -16.65 -0.15
N GLY A 78 -14.05 -15.62 0.66
CA GLY A 78 -13.26 -15.78 1.87
C GLY A 78 -11.80 -15.36 1.69
N ASN A 79 -10.94 -15.76 2.60
CA ASN A 79 -9.52 -15.42 2.55
C ASN A 79 -8.79 -16.32 1.56
N VAL A 80 -8.03 -15.73 0.67
CA VAL A 80 -7.20 -16.41 -0.33
C VAL A 80 -5.76 -16.00 -0.16
N LYS A 81 -4.85 -16.92 -0.37
CA LYS A 81 -3.41 -16.60 -0.42
C LYS A 81 -2.99 -16.39 -1.86
N LEU A 82 -2.42 -15.23 -2.14
CA LEU A 82 -1.89 -14.85 -3.44
C LEU A 82 -0.44 -14.42 -3.27
N ASP A 83 0.37 -14.69 -4.27
CA ASP A 83 1.75 -14.20 -4.27
C ASP A 83 1.79 -12.74 -4.68
N THR A 84 2.68 -11.98 -4.06
CA THR A 84 2.93 -10.59 -4.39
C THR A 84 4.42 -10.35 -4.58
N GLN A 85 4.74 -9.35 -5.37
CA GLN A 85 6.11 -8.92 -5.58
C GLN A 85 6.15 -7.42 -5.84
N LEU A 86 7.01 -6.73 -5.11
CA LEU A 86 7.22 -5.30 -5.31
C LEU A 86 8.00 -5.09 -6.60
N VAL A 87 7.55 -4.17 -7.43
CA VAL A 87 8.22 -3.77 -8.67
C VAL A 87 9.05 -2.53 -8.45
N SER A 88 8.47 -1.51 -7.82
CA SER A 88 9.16 -0.26 -7.51
C SER A 88 8.51 0.45 -6.34
N MET A 89 9.30 1.26 -5.67
CA MET A 89 8.84 2.11 -4.58
C MET A 89 9.62 3.41 -4.65
N GLU A 90 8.92 4.51 -4.85
CA GLU A 90 9.51 5.84 -4.91
C GLU A 90 8.88 6.75 -3.86
N LYS A 91 9.71 7.59 -3.28
CA LYS A 91 9.29 8.63 -2.34
C LYS A 91 9.79 9.97 -2.83
N LYS A 92 8.90 10.96 -2.86
CA LYS A 92 9.25 12.35 -3.14
C LYS A 92 8.73 13.23 -2.03
N SER A 93 9.57 14.14 -1.56
CA SER A 93 9.19 15.11 -0.52
C SER A 93 9.44 16.52 -1.01
N ARG A 94 8.47 17.40 -0.80
CA ARG A 94 8.61 18.82 -1.13
C ARG A 94 7.77 19.65 -0.18
N ASN A 95 8.41 20.56 0.56
CA ASN A 95 7.74 21.39 1.56
C ASN A 95 6.95 20.52 2.54
N ASN A 96 5.63 20.70 2.58
CA ASN A 96 4.74 19.98 3.47
C ASN A 96 4.10 18.74 2.82
N LEU A 97 4.57 18.37 1.62
CA LEU A 97 4.02 17.25 0.88
C LEU A 97 4.99 16.08 0.84
N VAL A 98 4.49 14.88 1.11
CA VAL A 98 5.21 13.62 0.92
C VAL A 98 4.38 12.75 0.00
N MET A 99 5.00 12.23 -1.05
CA MET A 99 4.33 11.37 -2.01
C MET A 99 5.06 10.05 -2.13
N TYR A 100 4.31 8.96 -2.04
CA TYR A 100 4.80 7.61 -2.33
C TYR A 100 4.15 7.11 -3.60
N GLU A 101 4.92 6.41 -4.41
CA GLU A 101 4.41 5.66 -5.55
C GLU A 101 4.94 4.24 -5.45
N ILE A 102 4.04 3.30 -5.20
CA ILE A 102 4.37 1.90 -4.93
C ILE A 102 3.73 1.06 -6.02
N VAL A 103 4.55 0.32 -6.76
CA VAL A 103 4.07 -0.58 -7.82
C VAL A 103 4.40 -2.00 -7.41
N TYR A 104 3.40 -2.87 -7.45
CA TYR A 104 3.55 -4.28 -7.10
C TYR A 104 2.69 -5.16 -7.99
N ASN A 105 3.08 -6.40 -8.13
CA ASN A 105 2.32 -7.41 -8.86
C ASN A 105 1.63 -8.37 -7.91
N ILE A 106 0.42 -8.75 -8.27
CA ILE A 106 -0.32 -9.85 -7.62
C ILE A 106 -0.38 -10.98 -8.64
N PHE A 107 0.04 -12.17 -8.23
CA PHE A 107 0.06 -13.35 -9.11
C PHE A 107 -1.11 -14.26 -8.75
N PHE A 108 -1.98 -14.52 -9.71
CA PHE A 108 -3.14 -15.40 -9.53
C PHE A 108 -2.79 -16.85 -9.87
N ASP A 109 -1.87 -17.04 -10.83
CA ASP A 109 -1.28 -18.33 -11.17
C ASP A 109 0.10 -18.11 -11.81
N ARG A 110 0.65 -19.13 -12.48
CA ARG A 110 1.99 -19.06 -13.07
C ARG A 110 2.12 -18.00 -14.16
N ASN A 111 1.05 -17.75 -14.91
CA ASN A 111 1.07 -16.91 -16.10
C ASN A 111 0.24 -15.64 -15.96
N GLU A 112 -0.61 -15.55 -14.96
CA GLU A 112 -1.49 -14.42 -14.76
C GLU A 112 -1.06 -13.56 -13.60
N LYS A 113 -0.81 -12.29 -13.91
CA LYS A 113 -0.48 -11.29 -12.90
C LYS A 113 -1.29 -10.02 -13.14
N GLN A 114 -1.55 -9.31 -12.08
CA GLN A 114 -2.15 -8.00 -12.09
C GLN A 114 -1.14 -7.02 -11.53
N GLN A 115 -0.89 -5.92 -12.23
CA GLN A 115 -0.03 -4.87 -11.70
C GLN A 115 -0.89 -3.83 -10.99
N ASN A 116 -0.53 -3.54 -9.76
CA ASN A 116 -1.18 -2.52 -8.96
C ASN A 116 -0.23 -1.39 -8.66
N LYS A 117 -0.74 -0.18 -8.69
CA LYS A 117 0.00 1.01 -8.28
C LYS A 117 -0.77 1.68 -7.15
N LEU A 118 -0.08 1.99 -6.08
CA LEU A 118 -0.61 2.72 -4.93
C LEU A 118 0.11 4.06 -4.87
N LYS A 119 -0.64 5.14 -5.00
CA LYS A 119 -0.14 6.49 -4.77
C LYS A 119 -0.66 7.01 -3.46
N ILE A 120 0.23 7.49 -2.63
CA ILE A 120 -0.11 8.07 -1.33
C ILE A 120 0.43 9.49 -1.30
N LEU A 121 -0.45 10.46 -1.16
CA LEU A 121 -0.08 11.85 -1.01
C LEU A 121 -0.43 12.29 0.41
N ILE A 122 0.59 12.69 1.17
CA ILE A 122 0.45 13.12 2.55
C ILE A 122 0.71 14.61 2.62
N LYS A 123 -0.28 15.34 3.11
CA LYS A 123 -0.15 16.78 3.36
C LYS A 123 0.09 16.95 4.86
N LYS A 124 1.32 17.31 5.21
CA LYS A 124 1.70 17.58 6.59
C LYS A 124 1.12 18.92 7.06
N ASN A 125 0.77 18.97 8.31
CA ASN A 125 0.27 20.22 8.92
C ASN A 125 1.39 21.23 9.17
#